data_40e4232c5b6d224e19ef696952d2f69e
#
_entry.id   40e4232c5b6d224e19ef696952d2f69e
#
_cell.length_a   1.000
_cell.length_b   1.000
_cell.length_c   1.000
_cell.angle_alpha   90.00
_cell.angle_beta   90.00
_cell.angle_gamma   90.00
#
_symmetry.space_group_name_H-M   'P 1'
#
loop_
_entity.id
_entity.type
_entity.pdbx_description
1 polymer ?
#
loop_
_entity_poly.entity_id
_entity_poly.type
_entity_poly.pdbx_seq_one_letter_code
_entity_poly.pdbx_strand_id
1 'polypeptide(L)'
;PLGRREITPSRYASGKHVAVSRRGLERGPIDEALKPLGLERRIVTIVGGFATAIALARASDLIATVPERHTGILRAGMHSFSLPVSTPEFTVSLLWHPRLDADLAHRWLRGHVRQICAAIR
;
A
#
# COMPACT_ATOMS: atom_id res chain seq x y z
N PRO A 1 -18.59 6.85 1.17
CA PRO A 1 -17.34 6.83 1.87
C PRO A 1 -17.45 6.78 3.38
N LEU A 2 -16.34 6.51 4.00
CA LEU A 2 -16.28 6.22 5.42
C LEU A 2 -16.34 7.46 6.32
N GLY A 3 -16.01 8.62 5.77
CA GLY A 3 -16.08 9.87 6.50
C GLY A 3 -15.16 9.92 7.71
N ARG A 4 -15.55 10.74 8.72
CA ARG A 4 -14.74 10.98 9.93
C ARG A 4 -15.10 10.08 11.11
N ARG A 5 -16.04 9.16 10.93
CA ARG A 5 -16.39 8.21 11.98
C ARG A 5 -15.26 7.20 12.18
N GLU A 6 -15.20 6.63 13.37
CA GLU A 6 -14.25 5.56 13.63
C GLU A 6 -14.38 4.42 12.60
N ILE A 7 -13.27 3.98 12.08
CA ILE A 7 -13.22 2.93 11.06
C ILE A 7 -13.03 1.59 11.74
N THR A 8 -14.11 0.83 11.84
CA THR A 8 -14.08 -0.55 12.34
C THR A 8 -13.75 -1.51 11.21
N PRO A 9 -13.31 -2.75 11.50
CA PRO A 9 -13.11 -3.75 10.46
C PRO A 9 -14.35 -3.96 9.59
N SER A 10 -15.53 -3.99 10.19
CA SER A 10 -16.80 -4.15 9.49
C SER A 10 -17.08 -2.99 8.52
N ARG A 11 -16.88 -1.76 8.96
CA ARG A 11 -17.05 -0.58 8.10
C ARG A 11 -16.06 -0.56 6.96
N TYR A 12 -14.81 -0.91 7.24
CA TYR A 12 -13.78 -1.01 6.21
C TYR A 12 -14.16 -2.05 5.15
N ALA A 13 -14.53 -3.24 5.58
CA ALA A 13 -14.89 -4.33 4.65
C ALA A 13 -16.13 -4.02 3.82
N SER A 14 -17.06 -3.20 4.33
CA SER A 14 -18.31 -2.88 3.63
C SER A 14 -18.12 -1.94 2.44
N GLY A 15 -16.97 -1.30 2.31
CA GLY A 15 -16.68 -0.38 1.21
C GLY A 15 -16.32 -1.11 -0.08
N LYS A 16 -16.08 -0.31 -1.12
CA LYS A 16 -15.61 -0.80 -2.42
C LYS A 16 -14.10 -0.59 -2.50
N HIS A 17 -13.34 -1.63 -2.83
CA HIS A 17 -11.90 -1.63 -2.72
C HIS A 17 -11.17 -1.77 -4.05
N VAL A 18 -10.02 -1.10 -4.13
CA VAL A 18 -8.98 -1.36 -5.13
C VAL A 18 -7.96 -2.30 -4.49
N ALA A 19 -7.72 -3.45 -5.08
CA ALA A 19 -6.65 -4.33 -4.65
C ALA A 19 -5.37 -4.03 -5.42
N VAL A 20 -4.23 -4.10 -4.74
CA VAL A 20 -2.93 -3.93 -5.37
C VAL A 20 -2.24 -5.29 -5.40
N SER A 21 -1.97 -5.80 -6.59
CA SER A 21 -1.33 -7.09 -6.78
C SER A 21 -0.59 -7.12 -8.10
N ARG A 22 0.71 -7.40 -8.05
CA ARG A 22 1.51 -7.57 -9.27
C ARG A 22 1.13 -8.83 -10.05
N ARG A 23 0.54 -9.80 -9.38
CA ARG A 23 0.11 -11.06 -10.00
C ARG A 23 -1.35 -11.07 -10.42
N GLY A 24 -2.06 -9.96 -10.21
CA GLY A 24 -3.49 -9.89 -10.47
C GLY A 24 -4.34 -10.72 -9.51
N LEU A 25 -3.82 -11.05 -8.34
CA LEU A 25 -4.54 -11.84 -7.35
C LEU A 25 -5.59 -10.98 -6.65
N GLU A 26 -6.79 -11.50 -6.54
CA GLU A 26 -7.90 -10.82 -5.90
C GLU A 26 -7.75 -10.78 -4.37
N ARG A 27 -7.13 -11.80 -3.79
CA ARG A 27 -6.97 -11.94 -2.35
C ARG A 27 -5.51 -11.78 -1.94
N GLY A 28 -5.28 -11.12 -0.80
CA GLY A 28 -3.96 -10.87 -0.27
C GLY A 28 -3.94 -10.82 1.24
N PRO A 29 -2.86 -10.28 1.86
CA PRO A 29 -2.69 -10.25 3.31
C PRO A 29 -3.84 -9.60 4.08
N ILE A 30 -4.45 -8.56 3.50
CA ILE A 30 -5.58 -7.87 4.13
C ILE A 30 -6.79 -8.78 4.22
N ASP A 31 -7.05 -9.53 3.15
CA ASP A 31 -8.17 -10.46 3.11
C ASP A 31 -7.97 -11.61 4.08
N GLU A 32 -6.73 -12.07 4.25
CA GLU A 32 -6.37 -13.06 5.26
C GLU A 32 -6.58 -12.53 6.68
N ALA A 33 -6.30 -11.24 6.92
CA ALA A 33 -6.53 -10.63 8.21
C ALA A 33 -8.01 -10.43 8.53
N LEU A 34 -8.85 -10.23 7.52
CA LEU A 34 -10.30 -10.09 7.69
C LEU A 34 -11.01 -11.43 7.89
N LYS A 35 -10.44 -12.51 7.40
CA LYS A 35 -11.06 -13.84 7.40
C LYS A 35 -11.44 -14.35 8.80
N PRO A 36 -10.56 -14.24 9.84
CA PRO A 36 -10.92 -14.66 11.19
C PRO A 36 -12.11 -13.90 11.78
N LEU A 37 -12.38 -12.69 11.27
CA LEU A 37 -13.50 -11.86 11.72
C LEU A 37 -14.78 -12.16 10.95
N GLY A 38 -14.76 -13.10 10.03
CA GLY A 38 -15.89 -13.43 9.18
C GLY A 38 -16.18 -12.34 8.15
N LEU A 39 -15.21 -11.51 7.84
CA LEU A 39 -15.38 -10.38 6.94
C LEU A 39 -14.68 -10.62 5.60
N GLU A 40 -15.25 -10.03 4.56
CA GLU A 40 -14.74 -10.10 3.21
C GLU A 40 -14.95 -8.74 2.54
N ARG A 41 -13.92 -8.20 1.92
CA ARG A 41 -14.04 -6.93 1.22
C ARG A 41 -14.40 -7.16 -0.24
N ARG A 42 -15.18 -6.21 -0.79
CA ARG A 42 -15.53 -6.22 -2.20
C ARG A 42 -14.42 -5.59 -3.02
N ILE A 43 -13.77 -6.38 -3.86
CA ILE A 43 -12.73 -5.91 -4.77
C ILE A 43 -13.39 -5.50 -6.09
N VAL A 44 -13.34 -4.22 -6.41
CA VAL A 44 -13.92 -3.68 -7.64
C VAL A 44 -12.93 -3.77 -8.78
N THR A 45 -11.65 -3.53 -8.51
CA THR A 45 -10.60 -3.61 -9.51
C THR A 45 -9.27 -3.98 -8.87
N ILE A 46 -8.37 -4.51 -9.68
CA ILE A 46 -7.03 -4.89 -9.26
C ILE A 46 -6.04 -4.09 -10.11
N VAL A 47 -5.06 -3.49 -9.45
CA VAL A 47 -4.00 -2.71 -10.13
C VAL A 47 -2.63 -3.21 -9.70
N GLY A 48 -1.61 -2.89 -10.48
CA GLY A 48 -0.25 -3.39 -10.24
C GLY A 48 0.60 -2.53 -9.31
N GLY A 49 0.13 -1.38 -8.86
CA GLY A 49 0.93 -0.50 -8.03
C GLY A 49 0.11 0.43 -7.16
N PHE A 50 0.74 0.93 -6.10
CA PHE A 50 0.07 1.78 -5.11
C PHE A 50 -0.28 3.16 -5.67
N ALA A 51 0.56 3.74 -6.52
CA ALA A 51 0.28 5.05 -7.12
C ALA A 51 -0.99 5.02 -7.97
N THR A 52 -1.19 3.96 -8.75
CA THR A 52 -2.41 3.76 -9.54
C THR A 52 -3.63 3.59 -8.63
N ALA A 53 -3.48 2.82 -7.56
CA ALA A 53 -4.56 2.63 -6.59
C ALA A 53 -4.99 3.96 -5.95
N ILE A 54 -4.01 4.80 -5.57
CA ILE A 54 -4.27 6.11 -4.98
C ILE A 54 -4.97 7.02 -5.99
N ALA A 55 -4.53 7.01 -7.25
CA ALA A 55 -5.16 7.81 -8.30
C ALA A 55 -6.63 7.43 -8.50
N LEU A 56 -6.95 6.14 -8.50
CA LEU A 56 -8.32 5.66 -8.61
C LEU A 56 -9.15 6.04 -7.38
N ALA A 57 -8.60 5.91 -6.19
CA ALA A 57 -9.29 6.29 -4.96
C ALA A 57 -9.58 7.79 -4.92
N ARG A 58 -8.65 8.62 -5.41
CA ARG A 58 -8.82 10.08 -5.48
C ARG A 58 -9.98 10.48 -6.38
N ALA A 59 -10.21 9.75 -7.48
CA ALA A 59 -11.21 10.08 -8.50
C ALA A 59 -12.56 9.38 -8.28
N SER A 60 -12.72 8.62 -7.21
CA SER A 60 -13.88 7.76 -7.00
C SER A 60 -14.24 7.63 -5.53
N ASP A 61 -15.17 6.74 -5.22
CA ASP A 61 -15.50 6.33 -3.85
C ASP A 61 -14.79 5.05 -3.42
N LEU A 62 -13.80 4.61 -4.20
CA LEU A 62 -13.03 3.40 -3.89
C LEU A 62 -12.06 3.64 -2.75
N ILE A 63 -11.81 2.59 -1.99
CA ILE A 63 -10.84 2.56 -0.90
C ILE A 63 -9.56 1.89 -1.39
N ALA A 64 -8.44 2.59 -1.29
CA ALA A 64 -7.12 2.01 -1.56
C ALA A 64 -6.41 1.78 -0.24
N THR A 65 -5.85 0.59 -0.07
CA THR A 65 -5.01 0.27 1.09
C THR A 65 -3.56 0.26 0.64
N VAL A 66 -2.78 1.18 1.18
CA VAL A 66 -1.41 1.45 0.74
C VAL A 66 -0.48 1.57 1.94
N PRO A 67 0.84 1.34 1.76
CA PRO A 67 1.80 1.59 2.83
C PRO A 67 1.76 3.05 3.26
N GLU A 68 1.82 3.31 4.55
CA GLU A 68 1.86 4.68 5.07
C GLU A 68 3.14 5.38 4.63
N ARG A 69 4.28 4.69 4.72
CA ARG A 69 5.57 5.23 4.31
C ARG A 69 5.66 5.32 2.79
N HIS A 70 6.31 6.36 2.32
CA HIS A 70 6.59 6.62 0.89
C HIS A 70 5.36 6.97 0.04
N THR A 71 4.16 7.05 0.62
CA THR A 71 2.95 7.44 -0.11
C THR A 71 2.36 8.77 0.35
N GLY A 72 2.98 9.44 1.31
CA GLY A 72 2.44 10.67 1.91
C GLY A 72 2.11 11.75 0.89
N ILE A 73 3.03 12.04 -0.02
CA ILE A 73 2.83 13.06 -1.06
C ILE A 73 1.69 12.66 -2.00
N LEU A 74 1.64 11.39 -2.38
CA LEU A 74 0.59 10.87 -3.27
C LEU A 74 -0.81 10.98 -2.65
N ARG A 75 -0.89 10.95 -1.32
CA ARG A 75 -2.16 11.00 -0.58
C ARG A 75 -2.56 12.43 -0.18
N ALA A 76 -1.80 13.44 -0.56
CA ALA A 76 -2.09 14.82 -0.19
C ALA A 76 -3.52 15.21 -0.58
N GLY A 77 -4.23 15.83 0.35
CA GLY A 77 -5.62 16.25 0.16
C GLY A 77 -6.66 15.12 0.27
N MET A 78 -6.22 13.89 0.50
CA MET A 78 -7.13 12.75 0.70
C MET A 78 -7.35 12.49 2.18
N HIS A 79 -8.49 11.90 2.50
CA HIS A 79 -8.74 11.42 3.86
C HIS A 79 -8.07 10.06 4.05
N SER A 80 -7.16 9.98 5.02
CA SER A 80 -6.44 8.75 5.36
C SER A 80 -6.82 8.29 6.75
N PHE A 81 -6.87 6.99 6.96
CA PHE A 81 -7.14 6.38 8.26
C PHE A 81 -6.28 5.13 8.43
N SER A 82 -6.06 4.74 9.68
CA SER A 82 -5.29 3.54 9.97
C SER A 82 -6.08 2.29 9.61
N LEU A 83 -5.40 1.29 9.04
CA LEU A 83 -6.01 0.01 8.73
C LEU A 83 -6.54 -0.63 10.03
N PRO A 84 -7.83 -0.97 10.11
CA PRO A 84 -8.43 -1.48 11.36
C PRO A 84 -8.16 -2.95 11.65
N VAL A 85 -7.26 -3.59 10.91
CA VAL A 85 -6.81 -4.96 11.15
C VAL A 85 -5.29 -5.00 11.12
N SER A 86 -4.70 -5.96 11.81
CA SER A 86 -3.25 -6.14 11.81
C SER A 86 -2.82 -6.99 10.62
N THR A 87 -1.82 -6.50 9.89
CA THR A 87 -1.19 -7.25 8.80
C THR A 87 0.31 -7.30 9.06
N PRO A 88 1.01 -8.32 8.53
CA PRO A 88 2.46 -8.34 8.62
C PRO A 88 3.07 -7.13 7.92
N GLU A 89 4.12 -6.56 8.50
CA GLU A 89 4.92 -5.54 7.84
C GLU A 89 5.65 -6.18 6.66
N PHE A 90 5.83 -5.42 5.60
CA PHE A 90 6.66 -5.88 4.49
C PHE A 90 7.91 -5.02 4.36
N THR A 91 8.97 -5.65 3.87
CA THR A 91 10.27 -5.01 3.66
C THR A 91 10.44 -4.68 2.19
N VAL A 92 10.81 -3.43 1.92
CA VAL A 92 11.21 -3.02 0.58
C VAL A 92 12.73 -3.11 0.52
N SER A 93 13.23 -3.95 -0.38
CA SER A 93 14.66 -4.20 -0.53
C SER A 93 15.18 -3.64 -1.84
N LEU A 94 16.43 -3.18 -1.82
CA LEU A 94 17.15 -2.83 -3.02
C LEU A 94 17.79 -4.10 -3.59
N LEU A 95 17.53 -4.38 -4.86
CA LEU A 95 18.11 -5.52 -5.57
C LEU A 95 18.97 -5.01 -6.71
N TRP A 96 20.17 -5.58 -6.86
CA TRP A 96 21.06 -5.25 -7.97
C TRP A 96 21.85 -6.47 -8.41
N HIS A 97 22.32 -6.44 -9.64
CA HIS A 97 23.12 -7.54 -10.18
C HIS A 97 24.52 -7.55 -9.53
N PRO A 98 25.08 -8.72 -9.19
CA PRO A 98 26.41 -8.81 -8.55
C PRO A 98 27.53 -8.09 -9.32
N ARG A 99 27.44 -7.97 -10.63
CA ARG A 99 28.39 -7.21 -11.45
C ARG A 99 28.53 -5.75 -11.05
N LEU A 100 27.47 -5.17 -10.46
CA LEU A 100 27.42 -3.76 -10.08
C LEU A 100 27.82 -3.52 -8.63
N ASP A 101 28.16 -4.57 -7.88
CA ASP A 101 28.42 -4.45 -6.44
C ASP A 101 29.60 -3.51 -6.14
N ALA A 102 30.67 -3.59 -6.92
CA ALA A 102 31.86 -2.76 -6.76
C ALA A 102 31.85 -1.48 -7.61
N ASP A 103 30.84 -1.26 -8.44
CA ASP A 103 30.73 -0.04 -9.28
C ASP A 103 30.51 1.17 -8.40
N LEU A 104 31.42 2.17 -8.48
CA LEU A 104 31.38 3.34 -7.60
C LEU A 104 30.13 4.19 -7.78
N ALA A 105 29.72 4.42 -9.01
CA ALA A 105 28.52 5.21 -9.28
C ALA A 105 27.27 4.51 -8.77
N HIS A 106 27.19 3.19 -8.97
CA HIS A 106 26.05 2.40 -8.50
C HIS A 106 26.03 2.34 -6.98
N ARG A 107 27.18 2.18 -6.33
CA ARG A 107 27.29 2.20 -4.86
C ARG A 107 26.84 3.54 -4.29
N TRP A 108 27.22 4.64 -4.92
CA TRP A 108 26.77 5.98 -4.52
C TRP A 108 25.26 6.09 -4.61
N LEU A 109 24.66 5.63 -5.71
CA LEU A 109 23.22 5.66 -5.92
C LEU A 109 22.48 4.83 -4.87
N ARG A 110 22.95 3.61 -4.59
CA ARG A 110 22.35 2.75 -3.55
C ARG A 110 22.37 3.43 -2.19
N GLY A 111 23.52 4.01 -1.81
CA GLY A 111 23.66 4.71 -0.54
C GLY A 111 22.72 5.90 -0.44
N HIS A 112 22.58 6.67 -1.51
CA HIS A 112 21.70 7.82 -1.57
C HIS A 112 20.22 7.43 -1.44
N VAL A 113 19.81 6.39 -2.14
CA VAL A 113 18.43 5.86 -2.05
C VAL A 113 18.15 5.36 -0.64
N ARG A 114 19.09 4.65 0.01
CA ARG A 114 18.94 4.19 1.38
C ARG A 114 18.75 5.35 2.36
N GLN A 115 19.53 6.42 2.21
CA GLN A 115 19.43 7.60 3.05
C GLN A 115 18.07 8.28 2.90
N ILE A 116 17.61 8.46 1.68
CA ILE A 116 16.30 9.09 1.41
C ILE A 116 15.18 8.25 2.00
N CYS A 117 15.20 6.94 1.78
CA CYS A 117 14.16 6.05 2.30
C CYS A 117 14.15 5.98 3.84
N ALA A 118 15.31 6.05 4.47
CA ALA A 118 15.40 6.06 5.93
C ALA A 118 14.87 7.37 6.55
N ALA A 119 14.95 8.49 5.82
CA ALA A 119 14.49 9.80 6.29
C ALA A 119 12.97 9.99 6.11
N ILE A 120 12.32 9.22 5.26
CA ILE A 120 10.88 9.32 5.00
C ILE A 120 10.11 8.49 6.03
N ARG A 121 9.12 9.12 6.67
CA ARG A 121 8.23 8.46 7.63
C ARG A 121 6.79 8.53 7.18
#